data_bb53afa0306e908fdca90aeeeee94a05
#
_entry.id   bb53afa0306e908fdca90aeeeee94a05
#
_cell.length_a   1.000
_cell.length_b   1.000
_cell.length_c   1.000
_cell.angle_alpha   90.00
_cell.angle_beta   90.00
_cell.angle_gamma   90.00
#
_symmetry.space_group_name_H-M   'P 1'
#
loop_
_entity.id
_entity.type
_entity.pdbx_description
1 polymer ?
#
loop_
_entity_poly.entity_id
_entity_poly.type
_entity_poly.pdbx_seq_one_letter_code
_entity_poly.pdbx_strand_id
1 'polypeptide(L)'
;MNINELVNAKSNAEVQNVNGWVSSIRDHGGLTFIDLRDFYSSIQIVYEQTINMPSDIKNEYYISVSGVFKERDKELVNKNTQLGMYEIHASEINIINISKTLPFQIDNNIDTDESIRLKYRYLDLRRQSMKSNIVGRSNTFKSIRKIMDKMDVLEIDTPTLIKSTPEGAKDFLVPSRKNSSTFSVSYTHLTLPTNREV
;
A
#
# COMPACT_ATOMS: atom_id res chain seq x y z
N MET A 1 -8.07 12.79 9.01
CA MET A 1 -8.08 13.23 7.61
C MET A 1 -7.04 12.46 6.82
N ASN A 2 -7.35 11.97 5.62
CA ASN A 2 -6.39 11.29 4.75
C ASN A 2 -5.67 12.31 3.86
N ILE A 3 -4.44 11.96 3.44
CA ILE A 3 -3.65 12.85 2.57
C ILE A 3 -4.37 13.14 1.24
N ASN A 4 -5.09 12.17 0.69
CA ASN A 4 -5.83 12.35 -0.56
C ASN A 4 -6.98 13.39 -0.45
N GLU A 5 -7.52 13.62 0.72
CA GLU A 5 -8.58 14.62 0.95
C GLU A 5 -8.02 16.06 0.79
N LEU A 6 -6.71 16.23 0.96
CA LEU A 6 -6.02 17.52 0.78
C LEU A 6 -6.04 18.03 -0.67
N VAL A 7 -6.29 17.16 -1.65
CA VAL A 7 -6.41 17.57 -3.07
C VAL A 7 -7.51 18.64 -3.25
N ASN A 8 -8.52 18.61 -2.39
CA ASN A 8 -9.63 19.57 -2.41
C ASN A 8 -9.46 20.71 -1.39
N ALA A 9 -8.37 20.73 -0.63
CA ALA A 9 -8.11 21.78 0.34
C ALA A 9 -7.63 23.06 -0.36
N LYS A 10 -8.03 24.20 0.19
CA LYS A 10 -7.56 25.50 -0.30
C LYS A 10 -6.16 25.80 0.27
N SER A 11 -5.32 26.44 -0.52
CA SER A 11 -4.04 26.96 -0.03
C SER A 11 -4.26 27.89 1.17
N ASN A 12 -3.37 27.84 2.15
CA ASN A 12 -3.43 28.53 3.45
C ASN A 12 -4.60 28.11 4.37
N ALA A 13 -5.24 26.96 4.11
CA ALA A 13 -6.21 26.40 5.04
C ALA A 13 -5.52 25.71 6.22
N GLU A 14 -6.11 25.85 7.41
CA GLU A 14 -5.75 25.01 8.55
C GLU A 14 -6.23 23.58 8.30
N VAL A 15 -5.35 22.63 8.53
CA VAL A 15 -5.62 21.20 8.44
C VAL A 15 -5.36 20.55 9.78
N GLN A 16 -6.23 19.61 10.16
CA GLN A 16 -6.14 18.94 11.45
C GLN A 16 -6.14 17.43 11.27
N ASN A 17 -5.28 16.77 12.06
CA ASN A 17 -5.22 15.31 12.11
C ASN A 17 -5.01 14.65 10.74
N VAL A 18 -4.07 15.18 9.95
CA VAL A 18 -3.62 14.53 8.72
C VAL A 18 -2.75 13.34 9.09
N ASN A 19 -3.22 12.14 8.78
CA ASN A 19 -2.61 10.90 9.25
C ASN A 19 -1.85 10.21 8.14
N GLY A 20 -0.68 9.65 8.46
CA GLY A 20 0.11 8.89 7.50
C GLY A 20 1.34 8.23 8.10
N TRP A 21 2.05 7.51 7.27
CA TRP A 21 3.33 6.90 7.61
C TRP A 21 4.48 7.80 7.17
N VAL A 22 5.47 7.92 8.03
CA VAL A 22 6.72 8.61 7.74
C VAL A 22 7.53 7.79 6.74
N SER A 23 7.75 8.29 5.54
CA SER A 23 8.58 7.62 4.52
C SER A 23 10.02 8.09 4.52
N SER A 24 10.27 9.36 4.80
CA SER A 24 11.63 9.90 4.94
C SER A 24 11.65 11.09 5.90
N ILE A 25 12.81 11.32 6.49
CA ILE A 25 13.06 12.47 7.37
C ILE A 25 14.37 13.10 6.93
N ARG A 26 14.38 14.43 6.79
CA ARG A 26 15.55 15.22 6.42
C ARG A 26 15.66 16.42 7.36
N ASP A 27 16.81 16.56 7.99
CA ASP A 27 17.13 17.70 8.86
C ASP A 27 18.06 18.69 8.12
N HIS A 28 17.69 19.93 8.09
CA HIS A 28 18.42 21.03 7.45
C HIS A 28 18.67 22.19 8.42
N GLY A 29 19.26 21.88 9.57
CA GLY A 29 19.80 22.90 10.47
C GLY A 29 18.75 23.86 11.05
N GLY A 30 17.69 23.31 11.65
CA GLY A 30 16.60 24.08 12.28
C GLY A 30 15.23 23.85 11.65
N LEU A 31 15.20 23.42 10.38
CA LEU A 31 13.99 22.98 9.69
C LEU A 31 14.08 21.47 9.44
N THR A 32 13.07 20.75 9.82
CA THR A 32 12.93 19.32 9.53
C THR A 32 11.82 19.10 8.51
N PHE A 33 12.12 18.25 7.54
CA PHE A 33 11.21 17.84 6.49
C PHE A 33 10.86 16.39 6.67
N ILE A 34 9.57 16.07 6.71
CA ILE A 34 9.06 14.71 6.74
C ILE A 34 8.22 14.48 5.49
N ASP A 35 8.52 13.42 4.75
CA ASP A 35 7.61 12.95 3.71
C ASP A 35 6.60 11.99 4.35
N LEU A 36 5.36 12.44 4.46
CA LEU A 36 4.25 11.67 4.98
C LEU A 36 3.48 11.03 3.84
N ARG A 37 3.18 9.73 3.93
CA ARG A 37 2.44 9.00 2.90
C ARG A 37 1.24 8.24 3.44
N ASP A 38 0.23 8.11 2.62
CA ASP A 38 -0.87 7.18 2.82
C ASP A 38 -0.94 6.16 1.65
N PHE A 39 -2.08 5.50 1.49
CA PHE A 39 -2.28 4.58 0.38
C PHE A 39 -2.30 5.30 -0.98
N TYR A 40 -2.79 6.51 -1.06
CA TYR A 40 -3.05 7.21 -2.33
C TYR A 40 -1.93 8.16 -2.73
N SER A 41 -1.39 8.90 -1.78
CA SER A 41 -0.52 10.03 -2.05
C SER A 41 0.55 10.21 -0.97
N SER A 42 1.41 11.18 -1.19
CA SER A 42 2.38 11.67 -0.22
C SER A 42 2.39 13.19 -0.20
N ILE A 43 2.74 13.75 0.95
CA ILE A 43 2.88 15.18 1.16
C ILE A 43 4.08 15.47 2.04
N GLN A 44 4.77 16.57 1.78
CA GLN A 44 5.84 17.05 2.64
C GLN A 44 5.27 17.81 3.84
N ILE A 45 5.80 17.49 5.00
CA ILE A 45 5.58 18.22 6.25
C ILE A 45 6.84 19.00 6.55
N VAL A 46 6.68 20.26 6.87
CA VAL A 46 7.77 21.16 7.28
C VAL A 46 7.51 21.58 8.72
N TYR A 47 8.51 21.49 9.57
CA TYR A 47 8.43 22.03 10.90
C TYR A 47 9.75 22.61 11.40
N GLU A 48 9.63 23.60 12.28
CA GLU A 48 10.75 24.22 12.97
C GLU A 48 11.04 23.48 14.27
N GLN A 49 12.31 23.27 14.59
CA GLN A 49 12.71 22.53 15.82
C GLN A 49 12.36 23.25 17.12
N THR A 50 11.86 24.48 17.05
CA THR A 50 11.42 25.28 18.21
C THR A 50 10.05 24.88 18.74
N ILE A 51 9.28 24.11 18.00
CA ILE A 51 7.97 23.59 18.40
C ILE A 51 8.18 22.31 19.21
N ASN A 52 7.34 22.06 20.22
CA ASN A 52 7.33 20.84 21.04
C ASN A 52 7.09 19.60 20.16
N MET A 53 8.15 19.13 19.52
CA MET A 53 8.11 18.00 18.61
C MET A 53 8.63 16.75 19.30
N PRO A 54 8.06 15.59 18.99
CA PRO A 54 8.67 14.33 19.37
C PRO A 54 10.06 14.23 18.75
N SER A 55 11.11 14.16 19.56
CA SER A 55 12.51 14.16 19.13
C SER A 55 12.94 12.85 18.44
N ASP A 56 12.12 11.82 18.48
CA ASP A 56 12.47 10.45 18.08
C ASP A 56 11.60 9.86 16.96
N ILE A 57 11.02 10.71 16.12
CA ILE A 57 10.28 10.27 14.93
C ILE A 57 11.22 9.48 14.02
N LYS A 58 10.77 8.31 13.57
CA LYS A 58 11.51 7.43 12.66
C LYS A 58 10.66 7.03 11.46
N ASN A 59 11.35 6.54 10.43
CA ASN A 59 10.67 5.99 9.26
C ASN A 59 9.68 4.90 9.65
N GLU A 60 8.56 4.87 8.94
CA GLU A 60 7.42 3.97 9.15
C GLU A 60 6.64 4.19 10.46
N TYR A 61 6.94 5.22 11.24
CA TYR A 61 6.03 5.64 12.31
C TYR A 61 4.74 6.16 11.70
N TYR A 62 3.62 5.86 12.34
CA TYR A 62 2.32 6.41 11.97
C TYR A 62 2.05 7.63 12.83
N ILE A 63 1.94 8.77 12.19
CA ILE A 63 1.81 10.06 12.85
C ILE A 63 0.56 10.80 12.42
N SER A 64 0.12 11.72 13.25
CA SER A 64 -0.93 12.71 12.98
C SER A 64 -0.30 14.10 12.99
N VAL A 65 -0.59 14.88 11.97
CA VAL A 65 -0.06 16.22 11.78
C VAL A 65 -1.20 17.23 11.69
N SER A 66 -1.08 18.32 12.43
CA SER A 66 -1.94 19.49 12.31
C SER A 66 -1.10 20.71 11.95
N GLY A 67 -1.62 21.62 11.14
CA GLY A 67 -0.87 22.79 10.71
C GLY A 67 -1.55 23.54 9.57
N VAL A 68 -0.76 24.28 8.80
CA VAL A 68 -1.24 25.09 7.67
C VAL A 68 -0.80 24.44 6.36
N PHE A 69 -1.77 24.14 5.51
CA PHE A 69 -1.55 23.62 4.17
C PHE A 69 -1.16 24.78 3.24
N LYS A 70 0.05 24.76 2.68
CA LYS A 70 0.61 25.84 1.88
C LYS A 70 1.08 25.36 0.52
N GLU A 71 1.06 26.28 -0.43
CA GLU A 71 1.70 26.10 -1.72
C GLU A 71 3.22 26.31 -1.58
N ARG A 72 3.99 25.44 -2.23
CA ARG A 72 5.47 25.50 -2.25
C ARG A 72 5.94 26.52 -3.29
N ASP A 73 7.13 27.04 -3.07
CA ASP A 73 7.79 27.86 -4.08
C ASP A 73 7.96 27.09 -5.38
N LYS A 74 7.80 27.76 -6.51
CA LYS A 74 7.80 27.14 -7.85
C LYS A 74 9.05 26.30 -8.13
N GLU A 75 10.18 26.68 -7.54
CA GLU A 75 11.47 26.01 -7.69
C GLU A 75 11.55 24.70 -6.88
N LEU A 76 10.71 24.56 -5.84
CA LEU A 76 10.70 23.43 -4.90
C LEU A 76 9.59 22.42 -5.20
N VAL A 77 8.85 22.61 -6.28
CA VAL A 77 7.74 21.72 -6.67
C VAL A 77 8.24 20.33 -7.03
N ASN A 78 7.70 19.31 -6.37
CA ASN A 78 7.99 17.91 -6.70
C ASN A 78 6.96 17.39 -7.72
N LYS A 79 7.36 17.30 -8.98
CA LYS A 79 6.50 16.85 -10.10
C LYS A 79 6.14 15.35 -10.05
N ASN A 80 6.79 14.58 -9.17
CA ASN A 80 6.59 13.12 -9.09
C ASN A 80 5.45 12.72 -8.16
N THR A 81 4.86 13.67 -7.42
CA THR A 81 3.75 13.41 -6.48
C THR A 81 2.57 14.31 -6.80
N GLN A 82 1.36 13.80 -6.59
CA GLN A 82 0.12 14.53 -6.86
C GLN A 82 0.00 15.82 -6.04
N LEU A 83 0.48 15.79 -4.80
CA LEU A 83 0.49 16.94 -3.89
C LEU A 83 1.86 17.63 -3.82
N GLY A 84 2.74 17.40 -4.79
CA GLY A 84 4.10 17.94 -4.77
C GLY A 84 4.20 19.45 -4.93
N MET A 85 3.10 20.14 -5.27
CA MET A 85 2.99 21.60 -5.27
C MET A 85 2.71 22.17 -3.87
N TYR A 86 2.38 21.30 -2.90
CA TYR A 86 1.93 21.71 -1.58
C TYR A 86 2.78 21.06 -0.49
N GLU A 87 2.72 21.67 0.69
CA GLU A 87 3.32 21.17 1.92
C GLU A 87 2.47 21.57 3.13
N ILE A 88 2.67 20.91 4.27
CA ILE A 88 2.03 21.29 5.52
C ILE A 88 3.10 21.87 6.43
N HIS A 89 2.93 23.13 6.83
CA HIS A 89 3.70 23.71 7.91
C HIS A 89 3.06 23.26 9.23
N ALA A 90 3.69 22.30 9.87
CA ALA A 90 3.14 21.68 11.07
C ALA A 90 3.21 22.63 12.28
N SER A 91 2.10 22.72 12.99
CA SER A 91 2.01 23.32 14.31
C SER A 91 2.04 22.29 15.43
N GLU A 92 1.63 21.05 15.10
CA GLU A 92 1.59 19.93 16.04
C GLU A 92 1.82 18.60 15.29
N ILE A 93 2.62 17.72 15.92
CA ILE A 93 2.80 16.34 15.44
C ILE A 93 2.64 15.39 16.60
N ASN A 94 1.76 14.42 16.43
CA ASN A 94 1.48 13.38 17.40
C ASN A 94 1.88 12.00 16.84
N ILE A 95 2.68 11.23 17.58
CA ILE A 95 2.97 9.85 17.23
C ILE A 95 1.80 8.99 17.67
N ILE A 96 1.08 8.39 16.70
CA ILE A 96 -0.03 7.49 16.99
C ILE A 96 0.49 6.07 17.23
N ASN A 97 1.47 5.64 16.42
CA ASN A 97 2.05 4.30 16.53
C ASN A 97 3.51 4.29 16.08
N ILE A 98 4.31 3.52 16.79
CA ILE A 98 5.73 3.32 16.51
C ILE A 98 5.96 2.07 15.67
N SER A 99 6.98 2.07 14.83
CA SER A 99 7.41 0.91 14.07
C SER A 99 8.70 0.32 14.66
N LYS A 100 8.82 -1.00 14.62
CA LYS A 100 10.11 -1.67 14.80
C LYS A 100 11.00 -1.41 13.58
N THR A 101 12.30 -1.60 13.75
CA THR A 101 13.24 -1.55 12.62
C THR A 101 12.80 -2.52 11.53
N LEU A 102 12.69 -2.02 10.31
CA LEU A 102 12.25 -2.82 9.18
C LEU A 102 13.36 -3.78 8.73
N PRO A 103 13.01 -4.99 8.28
CA PRO A 103 13.97 -5.94 7.71
C PRO A 103 14.52 -5.48 6.35
N PHE A 104 13.81 -4.60 5.65
CA PHE A 104 14.22 -3.93 4.42
C PHE A 104 13.42 -2.63 4.23
N GLN A 105 13.92 -1.72 3.42
CA GLN A 105 13.24 -0.47 3.12
C GLN A 105 12.07 -0.68 2.15
N ILE A 106 11.00 0.09 2.33
CA ILE A 106 9.83 0.06 1.44
C ILE A 106 10.09 0.99 0.24
N ASP A 107 11.01 0.57 -0.61
CA ASP A 107 11.41 1.26 -1.84
C ASP A 107 11.32 0.28 -3.02
N ASN A 108 11.20 0.82 -4.24
CA ASN A 108 11.21 0.02 -5.46
C ASN A 108 12.61 -0.51 -5.81
N ASN A 109 13.65 0.24 -5.46
CA ASN A 109 15.05 -0.06 -5.79
C ASN A 109 15.76 -0.80 -4.66
N ILE A 110 15.12 -1.81 -4.08
CA ILE A 110 15.73 -2.61 -3.02
C ILE A 110 16.48 -3.82 -3.61
N ASP A 111 17.69 -4.04 -3.12
CA ASP A 111 18.46 -5.27 -3.31
C ASP A 111 18.23 -6.20 -2.12
N THR A 112 17.02 -6.73 -2.03
CA THR A 112 16.61 -7.63 -0.94
C THR A 112 16.19 -8.96 -1.53
N ASP A 113 16.73 -10.04 -0.97
CA ASP A 113 16.42 -11.41 -1.37
C ASP A 113 14.90 -11.67 -1.35
N GLU A 114 14.43 -12.42 -2.34
CA GLU A 114 13.02 -12.74 -2.49
C GLU A 114 12.46 -13.50 -1.28
N SER A 115 13.24 -14.36 -0.66
CA SER A 115 12.84 -15.12 0.53
C SER A 115 12.48 -14.20 1.70
N ILE A 116 13.22 -13.11 1.89
CA ILE A 116 12.97 -12.11 2.92
C ILE A 116 11.70 -11.32 2.57
N ARG A 117 11.53 -10.93 1.30
CA ARG A 117 10.33 -10.23 0.82
C ARG A 117 9.07 -11.09 0.95
N LEU A 118 9.15 -12.39 0.70
CA LEU A 118 8.04 -13.33 0.89
C LEU A 118 7.73 -13.54 2.37
N LYS A 119 8.75 -13.64 3.23
CA LYS A 119 8.58 -13.75 4.69
C LYS A 119 7.86 -12.52 5.28
N TYR A 120 8.19 -11.32 4.79
CA TYR A 120 7.57 -10.07 5.22
C TYR A 120 6.69 -9.48 4.13
N ARG A 121 5.84 -10.32 3.54
CA ARG A 121 5.02 -9.99 2.37
C ARG A 121 4.18 -8.72 2.54
N TYR A 122 3.68 -8.47 3.74
CA TYR A 122 2.90 -7.28 4.07
C TYR A 122 3.69 -5.96 3.92
N LEU A 123 5.02 -5.98 4.07
CA LEU A 123 5.90 -4.84 3.78
C LEU A 123 6.18 -4.73 2.27
N ASP A 124 6.49 -5.84 1.62
CA ASP A 124 6.75 -5.87 0.18
C ASP A 124 5.54 -5.33 -0.62
N LEU A 125 4.32 -5.65 -0.20
CA LEU A 125 3.09 -5.15 -0.82
C LEU A 125 2.87 -3.63 -0.69
N ARG A 126 3.59 -2.95 0.19
CA ARG A 126 3.57 -1.49 0.32
C ARG A 126 4.46 -0.78 -0.69
N ARG A 127 5.39 -1.48 -1.33
CA ARG A 127 6.23 -0.92 -2.40
C ARG A 127 5.35 -0.49 -3.57
N GLN A 128 5.67 0.66 -4.17
CA GLN A 128 4.85 1.24 -5.23
C GLN A 128 4.66 0.29 -6.42
N SER A 129 5.69 -0.44 -6.83
CA SER A 129 5.61 -1.44 -7.91
C SER A 129 4.62 -2.57 -7.58
N MET A 130 4.72 -3.13 -6.38
CA MET A 130 3.83 -4.22 -5.95
C MET A 130 2.38 -3.74 -5.76
N LYS A 131 2.20 -2.57 -5.17
CA LYS A 131 0.90 -1.91 -5.05
C LYS A 131 0.25 -1.70 -6.42
N SER A 132 1.00 -1.16 -7.39
CA SER A 132 0.51 -0.93 -8.75
C SER A 132 0.04 -2.23 -9.41
N ASN A 133 0.79 -3.33 -9.23
CA ASN A 133 0.42 -4.64 -9.76
C ASN A 133 -0.91 -5.15 -9.17
N ILE A 134 -1.09 -5.01 -7.85
CA ILE A 134 -2.32 -5.44 -7.18
C ILE A 134 -3.52 -4.58 -7.60
N VAL A 135 -3.35 -3.27 -7.64
CA VAL A 135 -4.40 -2.34 -8.09
C VAL A 135 -4.74 -2.60 -9.57
N GLY A 136 -3.73 -2.80 -10.42
CA GLY A 136 -3.90 -3.15 -11.83
C GLY A 136 -4.70 -4.45 -11.99
N ARG A 137 -4.31 -5.51 -11.27
CA ARG A 137 -5.04 -6.78 -11.25
C ARG A 137 -6.50 -6.58 -10.82
N SER A 138 -6.74 -5.86 -9.72
CA SER A 138 -8.10 -5.58 -9.24
C SER A 138 -8.95 -4.87 -10.28
N ASN A 139 -8.38 -3.86 -10.94
CA ASN A 139 -9.09 -3.11 -11.99
C ASN A 139 -9.37 -3.97 -13.23
N THR A 140 -8.44 -4.86 -13.60
CA THR A 140 -8.65 -5.81 -14.69
C THR A 140 -9.83 -6.74 -14.40
N PHE A 141 -9.89 -7.33 -13.20
CA PHE A 141 -11.03 -8.18 -12.82
C PHE A 141 -12.35 -7.41 -12.78
N LYS A 142 -12.36 -6.17 -12.26
CA LYS A 142 -13.55 -5.30 -12.31
C LYS A 142 -14.01 -5.06 -13.76
N SER A 143 -13.08 -4.85 -14.68
CA SER A 143 -13.39 -4.61 -16.10
C SER A 143 -13.95 -5.88 -16.76
N ILE A 144 -13.36 -7.04 -16.48
CA ILE A 144 -13.85 -8.33 -16.98
C ILE A 144 -15.28 -8.57 -16.49
N ARG A 145 -15.52 -8.44 -15.17
CA ARG A 145 -16.87 -8.62 -14.60
C ARG A 145 -17.89 -7.67 -15.24
N LYS A 146 -17.51 -6.40 -15.42
CA LYS A 146 -18.39 -5.40 -16.09
C LYS A 146 -18.72 -5.76 -17.54
N ILE A 147 -17.78 -6.39 -18.25
CA ILE A 147 -18.02 -6.84 -19.64
C ILE A 147 -18.94 -8.06 -19.64
N MET A 148 -18.66 -9.06 -18.78
CA MET A 148 -19.48 -10.27 -18.67
C MET A 148 -20.92 -9.95 -18.24
N ASP A 149 -21.09 -9.03 -17.29
CA ASP A 149 -22.41 -8.54 -16.87
C ASP A 149 -23.20 -7.93 -18.05
N LYS A 150 -22.54 -7.12 -18.91
CA LYS A 150 -23.17 -6.59 -20.13
C LYS A 150 -23.53 -7.65 -21.16
N MET A 151 -22.90 -8.82 -21.12
CA MET A 151 -23.17 -9.95 -21.99
C MET A 151 -24.20 -10.93 -21.38
N ASP A 152 -24.80 -10.56 -20.25
CA ASP A 152 -25.76 -11.39 -19.50
C ASP A 152 -25.18 -12.74 -19.05
N VAL A 153 -23.87 -12.76 -18.72
CA VAL A 153 -23.16 -13.94 -18.22
C VAL A 153 -23.10 -13.87 -16.70
N LEU A 154 -23.61 -14.92 -16.04
CA LEU A 154 -23.61 -15.03 -14.58
C LEU A 154 -22.23 -15.47 -14.05
N GLU A 155 -21.74 -14.76 -13.02
CA GLU A 155 -20.58 -15.22 -12.23
C GLU A 155 -21.02 -16.27 -11.22
N ILE A 156 -20.44 -17.46 -11.29
CA ILE A 156 -20.75 -18.57 -10.38
C ILE A 156 -19.47 -19.00 -9.67
N ASP A 157 -19.50 -18.91 -8.34
CA ASP A 157 -18.43 -19.42 -7.50
C ASP A 157 -18.56 -20.94 -7.37
N THR A 158 -17.58 -21.67 -7.91
CA THR A 158 -17.50 -23.12 -7.77
C THR A 158 -16.62 -23.51 -6.58
N PRO A 159 -16.88 -24.67 -5.92
CA PRO A 159 -16.01 -25.14 -4.85
C PRO A 159 -14.57 -25.36 -5.33
N THR A 160 -13.60 -24.83 -4.56
CA THR A 160 -12.16 -25.00 -4.85
C THR A 160 -11.69 -26.42 -4.54
N LEU A 161 -12.30 -27.06 -3.53
CA LEU A 161 -12.03 -28.45 -3.14
C LEU A 161 -13.21 -29.32 -3.55
N ILE A 162 -12.97 -30.29 -4.40
CA ILE A 162 -13.99 -31.20 -4.94
C ILE A 162 -13.56 -32.65 -4.76
N LYS A 163 -14.44 -33.58 -5.08
CA LYS A 163 -14.12 -35.01 -5.18
C LYS A 163 -13.25 -35.23 -6.43
N SER A 164 -12.24 -36.12 -6.34
CA SER A 164 -11.44 -36.49 -7.49
C SER A 164 -12.30 -36.97 -8.66
N THR A 165 -12.00 -36.51 -9.85
CA THR A 165 -12.62 -36.95 -11.10
C THR A 165 -11.58 -37.68 -11.95
N PRO A 166 -11.98 -38.69 -12.76
CA PRO A 166 -11.04 -39.46 -13.57
C PRO A 166 -10.45 -38.64 -14.74
N GLU A 167 -10.97 -37.46 -14.97
CA GLU A 167 -10.57 -36.58 -16.07
C GLU A 167 -9.71 -35.47 -15.54
N GLY A 168 -8.45 -35.36 -15.97
CA GLY A 168 -7.78 -34.13 -15.71
C GLY A 168 -6.32 -34.15 -15.38
N ALA A 169 -5.86 -32.95 -15.07
CA ALA A 169 -4.52 -32.65 -14.65
C ALA A 169 -4.20 -33.28 -13.29
N LYS A 170 -2.94 -33.28 -12.94
CA LYS A 170 -2.44 -33.81 -11.66
C LYS A 170 -3.19 -33.21 -10.46
N ASP A 171 -3.80 -34.09 -9.67
CA ASP A 171 -4.54 -33.73 -8.47
C ASP A 171 -3.61 -33.42 -7.32
N PHE A 172 -3.97 -32.42 -6.51
CA PHE A 172 -3.40 -32.19 -5.21
C PHE A 172 -4.36 -32.69 -4.12
N LEU A 173 -3.95 -33.75 -3.42
CA LEU A 173 -4.78 -34.37 -2.39
C LEU A 173 -4.75 -33.56 -1.10
N VAL A 174 -5.92 -33.21 -0.58
CA VAL A 174 -6.07 -32.52 0.70
C VAL A 174 -6.79 -33.48 1.68
N PRO A 175 -6.12 -33.99 2.72
CA PRO A 175 -6.73 -34.92 3.68
C PRO A 175 -7.80 -34.21 4.52
N SER A 176 -8.92 -34.89 4.73
CA SER A 176 -9.98 -34.40 5.60
C SER A 176 -9.61 -34.63 7.07
N ARG A 177 -9.71 -33.60 7.90
CA ARG A 177 -9.54 -33.74 9.36
C ARG A 177 -10.76 -34.32 10.06
N LYS A 178 -11.96 -34.25 9.45
CA LYS A 178 -13.21 -34.73 10.04
C LYS A 178 -13.45 -36.21 9.77
N ASN A 179 -13.05 -36.68 8.59
CA ASN A 179 -13.27 -38.06 8.17
C ASN A 179 -11.92 -38.66 7.77
N SER A 180 -11.38 -39.54 8.63
CA SER A 180 -10.22 -40.35 8.29
C SER A 180 -10.55 -41.19 7.04
N SER A 181 -9.67 -41.23 6.06
CA SER A 181 -9.82 -41.94 4.78
C SER A 181 -10.61 -41.21 3.68
N THR A 182 -10.98 -39.96 3.87
CA THR A 182 -11.53 -39.12 2.80
C THR A 182 -10.58 -38.01 2.41
N PHE A 183 -10.53 -37.71 1.10
CA PHE A 183 -9.70 -36.67 0.52
C PHE A 183 -10.56 -35.78 -0.35
N SER A 184 -10.27 -34.49 -0.33
CA SER A 184 -10.69 -33.54 -1.35
C SER A 184 -9.51 -33.28 -2.27
N VAL A 185 -9.77 -32.88 -3.50
CA VAL A 185 -8.73 -32.54 -4.48
C VAL A 185 -8.88 -31.10 -4.92
N SER A 186 -7.77 -30.50 -5.26
CA SER A 186 -7.70 -29.22 -5.95
C SER A 186 -6.91 -29.39 -7.24
N TYR A 187 -7.35 -28.75 -8.31
CA TYR A 187 -6.69 -28.75 -9.62
C TYR A 187 -5.94 -27.44 -9.83
N THR A 188 -4.76 -27.52 -10.41
CA THR A 188 -3.92 -26.35 -10.69
C THR A 188 -4.51 -25.41 -11.72
N HIS A 189 -5.46 -25.83 -12.51
CA HIS A 189 -6.06 -25.04 -13.60
C HIS A 189 -7.40 -24.37 -13.25
N LEU A 190 -7.82 -24.41 -11.99
CA LEU A 190 -8.94 -23.58 -11.51
C LEU A 190 -8.60 -22.08 -11.48
N THR A 191 -7.34 -21.74 -11.61
CA THR A 191 -6.90 -20.40 -11.98
C THR A 191 -6.72 -20.34 -13.50
N LEU A 192 -7.17 -19.28 -14.14
CA LEU A 192 -7.00 -19.03 -15.59
C LEU A 192 -5.70 -19.65 -16.09
N PRO A 193 -5.71 -20.47 -17.17
CA PRO A 193 -4.51 -21.11 -17.67
C PRO A 193 -3.50 -20.04 -18.05
N THR A 194 -2.49 -19.87 -17.23
CA THR A 194 -1.27 -19.23 -17.67
C THR A 194 -0.56 -20.29 -18.49
N ASN A 195 -0.72 -20.26 -19.80
CA ASN A 195 0.13 -21.01 -20.71
C ASN A 195 1.57 -20.59 -20.45
N ARG A 196 2.25 -21.34 -19.62
CA ARG A 196 3.68 -21.50 -19.67
C ARG A 196 3.91 -22.87 -20.31
N GLU A 197 3.94 -22.86 -21.59
CA GLU A 197 4.75 -23.84 -22.32
C GLU A 197 6.21 -23.49 -21.99
N VAL A 198 6.87 -24.39 -21.29
CA VAL A 198 8.33 -24.45 -21.20
C VAL A 198 8.75 -25.57 -22.13
#